data_9c42a0ec58675258880ae0aecd5e8d91
#
_entry.id   9c42a0ec58675258880ae0aecd5e8d91
#
_cell.length_a   1.000
_cell.length_b   1.000
_cell.length_c   1.000
_cell.angle_alpha   90.00
_cell.angle_beta   90.00
_cell.angle_gamma   90.00
#
_symmetry.space_group_name_H-M   'P 1'
#
loop_
_entity.id
_entity.type
_entity.pdbx_description
1 polymer ?
#
loop_
_entity_poly.entity_id
_entity_poly.type
_entity_poly.pdbx_seq_one_letter_code
_entity_poly.pdbx_strand_id
1 'polypeptide(L)' 'MISYNPLWVTLIKAGKQKTDLYEITSSATVAKMSKNEPVSLRVVEQICLSLGCGVEDVIEILPDE' A
#
# COMPACT_ATOMS: atom_id res chain seq x y z
N MET A 1 6.91 13.56 1.88
CA MET A 1 6.31 12.57 2.81
C MET A 1 5.61 11.48 2.04
N ILE A 2 5.83 10.24 2.41
CA ILE A 2 5.18 9.10 1.76
C ILE A 2 3.78 8.91 2.37
N SER A 3 2.81 8.62 1.53
CA SER A 3 1.44 8.32 1.96
C SER A 3 0.94 7.08 1.23
N TYR A 4 0.21 6.24 1.93
CA TYR A 4 -0.41 5.04 1.36
C TYR A 4 -1.93 5.19 1.21
N ASN A 5 -2.43 6.42 1.30
CA ASN A 5 -3.86 6.68 1.12
C ASN A 5 -4.40 6.09 -0.19
N PRO A 6 -3.68 6.19 -1.33
CA PRO A 6 -4.17 5.56 -2.56
C PRO A 6 -4.42 4.06 -2.39
N LEU A 7 -3.54 3.36 -1.64
CA LEU A 7 -3.71 1.94 -1.42
C LEU A 7 -5.01 1.64 -0.66
N TRP A 8 -5.31 2.42 0.37
CA TRP A 8 -6.53 2.20 1.16
C TRP A 8 -7.77 2.40 0.30
N VAL A 9 -7.76 3.41 -0.56
CA VAL A 9 -8.86 3.64 -1.51
C VAL A 9 -8.96 2.50 -2.51
N THR A 10 -7.83 2.03 -3.03
CA THR A 10 -7.80 0.92 -3.98
C THR A 10 -8.38 -0.36 -3.36
N LEU A 11 -8.04 -0.64 -2.09
CA LEU A 11 -8.58 -1.79 -1.39
C LEU A 11 -10.11 -1.69 -1.25
N ILE A 12 -10.60 -0.52 -0.88
CA ILE A 12 -12.04 -0.29 -0.74
C ILE A 12 -12.74 -0.54 -2.08
N LYS A 13 -12.19 0.00 -3.16
CA LYS A 13 -12.77 -0.19 -4.49
C LYS A 13 -12.77 -1.65 -4.92
N ALA A 14 -11.78 -2.42 -4.46
CA ALA A 14 -11.67 -3.85 -4.79
C ALA A 14 -12.49 -4.73 -3.84
N GLY A 15 -13.16 -4.14 -2.86
CA GLY A 15 -13.91 -4.89 -1.85
C GLY A 15 -13.02 -5.65 -0.88
N LYS A 16 -11.81 -5.15 -0.64
CA LYS A 16 -10.81 -5.80 0.22
C LYS A 16 -10.51 -4.96 1.44
N GLN A 17 -9.88 -5.59 2.43
CA GLN A 17 -9.49 -4.97 3.69
C GLN A 17 -7.97 -5.01 3.84
N LYS A 18 -7.43 -4.25 4.81
CA LYS A 18 -6.00 -4.26 5.11
C LYS A 18 -5.50 -5.66 5.44
N THR A 19 -6.34 -6.46 6.10
CA THR A 19 -5.96 -7.83 6.47
C THR A 19 -5.73 -8.73 5.26
N ASP A 20 -6.33 -8.39 4.11
CA ASP A 20 -6.09 -9.14 2.87
C ASP A 20 -4.65 -8.97 2.39
N LEU A 21 -3.96 -7.91 2.81
CA LEU A 21 -2.55 -7.68 2.48
C LEU A 21 -1.62 -8.67 3.19
N TYR A 22 -2.07 -9.30 4.27
CA TYR A 22 -1.25 -10.25 5.01
C TYR A 22 -0.91 -11.50 4.18
N GLU A 23 -1.67 -11.75 3.12
CA GLU A 23 -1.37 -12.83 2.18
C GLU A 23 -0.29 -12.45 1.18
N ILE A 24 -0.04 -11.15 1.04
CA ILE A 24 0.91 -10.59 0.08
C ILE A 24 2.23 -10.25 0.75
N THR A 25 2.15 -9.71 1.97
CA THR A 25 3.31 -9.26 2.71
C THR A 25 3.09 -9.50 4.21
N SER A 26 4.09 -9.16 5.04
CA SER A 26 4.00 -9.41 6.48
C SER A 26 3.12 -8.39 7.19
N SER A 27 2.59 -8.78 8.36
CA SER A 27 1.83 -7.86 9.20
C SER A 27 2.68 -6.67 9.65
N ALA A 28 3.99 -6.89 9.86
CA ALA A 28 4.91 -5.81 10.22
C ALA A 28 4.99 -4.76 9.10
N THR A 29 5.02 -5.21 7.84
CA THR A 29 5.04 -4.30 6.69
C THR A 29 3.73 -3.52 6.59
N VAL A 30 2.60 -4.19 6.78
CA VAL A 30 1.29 -3.51 6.76
C VAL A 30 1.22 -2.47 7.88
N ALA A 31 1.75 -2.78 9.06
CA ALA A 31 1.79 -1.83 10.17
C ALA A 31 2.61 -0.59 9.82
N LYS A 32 3.76 -0.77 9.14
CA LYS A 32 4.58 0.36 8.67
C LYS A 32 3.79 1.23 7.69
N MET A 33 3.08 0.60 6.75
CA MET A 33 2.28 1.31 5.77
C MET A 33 1.16 2.10 6.43
N SER A 34 0.56 1.57 7.49
CA SER A 34 -0.47 2.28 8.24
C SER A 34 0.07 3.53 8.94
N LYS A 35 1.38 3.58 9.18
CA LYS A 35 2.06 4.73 9.78
C LYS A 35 2.76 5.62 8.76
N ASN A 36 2.54 5.35 7.47
CA ASN A 36 3.19 6.06 6.37
C ASN A 36 4.72 5.96 6.42
N GLU A 37 5.24 4.82 6.90
CA GLU A 37 6.68 4.56 6.91
C GLU A 37 7.10 3.92 5.59
N PRO A 38 8.35 4.14 5.14
CA PRO A 38 8.82 3.57 3.89
C PRO A 38 8.85 2.04 3.92
N VAL A 39 8.50 1.44 2.79
CA VAL A 39 8.66 0.00 2.57
C VAL A 39 9.43 -0.20 1.26
N SER A 40 9.91 -1.42 1.02
CA SER A 40 10.68 -1.68 -0.18
C SER A 40 9.79 -1.61 -1.43
N LEU A 41 10.41 -1.27 -2.56
CA LEU A 41 9.71 -1.27 -3.84
C LEU A 41 9.23 -2.67 -4.22
N ARG A 42 9.89 -3.71 -3.73
CA ARG A 42 9.45 -5.07 -3.97
C ARG A 42 8.09 -5.34 -3.36
N VAL A 43 7.84 -4.81 -2.15
CA VAL A 43 6.53 -4.91 -1.53
C VAL A 43 5.48 -4.19 -2.37
N VAL A 44 5.81 -2.99 -2.84
CA VAL A 44 4.91 -2.21 -3.71
C VAL A 44 4.61 -2.99 -4.99
N GLU A 45 5.63 -3.60 -5.59
CA GLU A 45 5.47 -4.42 -6.78
C GLU A 45 4.50 -5.58 -6.54
N GLN A 46 4.69 -6.30 -5.43
CA GLN A 46 3.83 -7.43 -5.10
C GLN A 46 2.37 -7.00 -4.91
N ILE A 47 2.16 -5.87 -4.27
CA ILE A 47 0.81 -5.32 -4.08
C ILE A 47 0.18 -4.94 -5.41
N CYS A 48 0.93 -4.26 -6.26
CA CYS A 48 0.44 -3.86 -7.58
C CYS A 48 0.04 -5.07 -8.42
N LEU A 49 0.88 -6.10 -8.43
CA LEU A 49 0.59 -7.31 -9.19
C LEU A 49 -0.62 -8.05 -8.64
N SER A 50 -0.76 -8.11 -7.32
CA SER A 50 -1.88 -8.81 -6.69
C SER A 50 -3.21 -8.10 -6.90
N LEU A 51 -3.20 -6.78 -6.90
CA LEU A 51 -4.42 -5.98 -7.06
C LEU A 51 -4.69 -5.57 -8.51
N GLY A 52 -3.73 -5.83 -9.42
CA GLY A 52 -3.88 -5.45 -10.81
C GLY A 52 -3.89 -3.94 -11.00
N CYS A 53 -3.07 -3.20 -10.27
CA CYS A 53 -3.05 -1.74 -10.31
C CYS A 53 -1.63 -1.21 -10.51
N GLY A 54 -1.50 0.09 -10.71
CA GLY A 54 -0.20 0.74 -10.86
C GLY A 54 0.31 1.29 -9.54
N VAL A 55 1.56 1.78 -9.54
CA VAL A 55 2.19 2.31 -8.33
C VAL A 55 1.43 3.51 -7.78
N GLU A 56 0.84 4.31 -8.63
CA GLU A 56 0.05 5.49 -8.24
C GLU A 56 -1.23 5.12 -7.49
N ASP A 57 -1.65 3.86 -7.58
CA ASP A 57 -2.80 3.36 -6.84
C ASP A 57 -2.40 2.80 -5.47
N VAL A 58 -1.12 2.84 -5.15
CA VAL A 58 -0.58 2.30 -3.89
C VAL A 58 0.04 3.40 -3.05
N ILE A 59 0.91 4.23 -3.64
CA ILE A 59 1.63 5.27 -2.91
C ILE A 59 1.47 6.63 -3.59
N GLU A 60 1.66 7.67 -2.79
CA GLU A 60 1.76 9.04 -3.28
C GLU A 60 2.83 9.75 -2.47
N ILE A 61 3.41 10.78 -3.06
CA ILE A 61 4.40 11.61 -2.38
C ILE A 61 3.76 12.97 -2.14
N LEU A 62 3.64 13.34 -0.87
CA LEU A 62 3.07 14.61 -0.46
C LEU A 62 4.19 15.59 -0.12
N PRO A 63 4.02 16.88 -0.43
CA PRO A 63 5.04 17.86 -0.06
C PRO A 63 5.13 18.00 1.45
N ASP A 64 6.36 18.18 1.94
CA ASP A 64 6.60 18.50 3.35
C ASP A 64 6.49 20.01 3.48
N GLU A 65 5.79 20.45 4.50
CA GLU A 65 5.65 21.88 4.77
C GLU A 65 6.27 22.27 6.07
#